data_e4115fb272d8e04733ec33f4bbb8e2b3
#
_entry.id   e4115fb272d8e04733ec33f4bbb8e2b3
#
_cell.length_a   1.000
_cell.length_b   1.000
_cell.length_c   1.000
_cell.angle_alpha   90.00
_cell.angle_beta   90.00
_cell.angle_gamma   90.00
#
_symmetry.space_group_name_H-M   'P 1'
#
loop_
_entity.id
_entity.type
_entity.pdbx_description
1 polymer ?
#
loop_
_entity_poly.entity_id
_entity_poly.type
_entity_poly.pdbx_seq_one_letter_code
_entity_poly.pdbx_strand_id
1 'polypeptide(L)'
;MAQYLRSFGGRVSIVEVDPIKNLEAIMDGFRVDSMHNLASWGQFFCTVTSRPSVISINEFNMMPNGAILANSGHFPDEINVEALRQLSVKIVKIGQDLEEFELPNGRKLILVAGGQMIELAGTEPKGNSIEAMDLGFMLQALSLELISINPDALKNGPQAVPMDINNKIAQLMVDHFR
;
A
#
# COMPACT_ATOMS: atom_id res chain seq x y z
N MET A 1 -1.94 1.70 7.87
CA MET A 1 -0.46 1.77 7.74
C MET A 1 0.14 2.93 8.51
N ALA A 2 -0.18 4.19 8.23
CA ALA A 2 0.44 5.37 8.85
C ALA A 2 0.40 5.37 10.39
N GLN A 3 -0.72 5.04 11.01
CA GLN A 3 -0.86 4.93 12.47
C GLN A 3 0.07 3.85 13.06
N TYR A 4 0.20 2.70 12.39
CA TYR A 4 1.13 1.65 12.80
C TYR A 4 2.59 2.13 12.76
N LEU A 5 3.02 2.73 11.67
CA LEU A 5 4.38 3.26 11.56
C LEU A 5 4.67 4.31 12.65
N ARG A 6 3.68 5.15 12.96
CA ARG A 6 3.79 6.13 14.06
C ARG A 6 3.88 5.44 15.44
N SER A 7 3.13 4.36 15.66
CA SER A 7 3.19 3.62 16.95
C SER A 7 4.55 2.94 17.19
N PHE A 8 5.31 2.65 16.13
CA PHE A 8 6.69 2.19 16.20
C PHE A 8 7.74 3.33 16.28
N GLY A 9 7.29 4.57 16.49
CA GLY A 9 8.18 5.73 16.66
C GLY A 9 8.56 6.43 15.35
N GLY A 10 7.98 6.05 14.23
CA GLY A 10 8.21 6.71 12.95
C GLY A 10 7.61 8.12 12.89
N ARG A 11 8.36 9.08 12.34
CA ARG A 11 7.81 10.40 11.97
C ARG A 11 7.16 10.30 10.61
N VAL A 12 5.85 10.12 10.59
CA VAL A 12 5.08 9.87 9.37
C VAL A 12 4.50 11.16 8.81
N SER A 13 4.65 11.34 7.50
CA SER A 13 3.96 12.36 6.71
C SER A 13 3.11 11.69 5.63
N ILE A 14 2.01 12.31 5.27
CA ILE A 14 1.06 11.79 4.30
C ILE A 14 1.08 12.68 3.07
N VAL A 15 1.05 12.05 1.90
CA VAL A 15 0.81 12.69 0.60
C VAL A 15 -0.52 12.17 0.10
N GLU A 16 -1.47 13.05 -0.11
CA GLU A 16 -2.79 12.73 -0.61
C GLU A 16 -3.29 13.87 -1.52
N VAL A 17 -4.06 13.55 -2.53
CA VAL A 17 -4.64 14.53 -3.46
C VAL A 17 -6.10 14.86 -3.16
N ASP A 18 -6.81 13.96 -2.49
CA ASP A 18 -8.18 14.16 -2.06
C ASP A 18 -8.22 15.10 -0.85
N PRO A 19 -8.89 16.26 -0.94
CA PRO A 19 -8.92 17.23 0.16
C PRO A 19 -9.64 16.72 1.41
N ILE A 20 -10.61 15.82 1.28
CA ILE A 20 -11.32 15.23 2.43
C ILE A 20 -10.36 14.32 3.20
N LYS A 21 -9.65 13.42 2.50
CA LYS A 21 -8.65 12.54 3.10
C LYS A 21 -7.46 13.30 3.67
N ASN A 22 -7.07 14.40 3.04
CA ASN A 22 -6.08 15.32 3.60
C ASN A 22 -6.52 15.88 4.94
N LEU A 23 -7.77 16.35 5.02
CA LEU A 23 -8.33 16.89 6.26
C LEU A 23 -8.39 15.80 7.35
N GLU A 24 -8.85 14.59 7.03
CA GLU A 24 -8.85 13.46 7.94
C GLU A 24 -7.44 13.15 8.48
N ALA A 25 -6.44 13.13 7.61
CA ALA A 25 -5.05 12.90 8.00
C ALA A 25 -4.51 14.00 8.94
N ILE A 26 -4.85 15.26 8.69
CA ILE A 26 -4.51 16.40 9.56
C ILE A 26 -5.18 16.25 10.93
N MET A 27 -6.47 15.91 10.96
CA MET A 27 -7.22 15.68 12.21
C MET A 27 -6.67 14.50 13.01
N ASP A 28 -6.14 13.49 12.34
CA ASP A 28 -5.42 12.36 12.96
C ASP A 28 -4.02 12.74 13.46
N GLY A 29 -3.60 13.99 13.28
CA GLY A 29 -2.33 14.53 13.75
C GLY A 29 -1.13 14.17 12.88
N PHE A 30 -1.33 13.88 11.60
CA PHE A 30 -0.24 13.70 10.63
C PHE A 30 0.14 15.04 9.98
N ARG A 31 1.43 15.16 9.64
CA ARG A 31 1.86 16.15 8.67
C ARG A 31 1.37 15.74 7.30
N VAL A 32 0.71 16.66 6.59
CA VAL A 32 0.32 16.48 5.20
C VAL A 32 1.06 17.50 4.35
N ASP A 33 1.63 17.06 3.23
CA ASP A 33 2.37 17.94 2.32
C ASP A 33 2.41 17.31 0.91
N SER A 34 2.89 18.06 -0.07
CA SER A 34 3.11 17.52 -1.42
C SER A 34 4.26 16.51 -1.45
N MET A 35 4.24 15.58 -2.41
CA MET A 35 5.36 14.67 -2.64
C MET A 35 6.65 15.43 -2.91
N HIS A 36 6.60 16.53 -3.67
CA HIS A 36 7.74 17.38 -3.95
C HIS A 36 8.42 17.89 -2.65
N ASN A 37 7.63 18.43 -1.71
CA ASN A 37 8.18 18.94 -0.45
C ASN A 37 8.70 17.84 0.46
N LEU A 38 8.10 16.66 0.43
CA LEU A 38 8.50 15.54 1.28
C LEU A 38 9.63 14.69 0.69
N ALA A 39 9.87 14.76 -0.62
CA ALA A 39 10.89 13.95 -1.28
C ALA A 39 12.31 14.16 -0.68
N SER A 40 12.67 15.38 -0.32
CA SER A 40 13.96 15.68 0.28
C SER A 40 14.08 15.35 1.78
N TRP A 41 12.94 15.04 2.40
CA TRP A 41 12.86 14.80 3.85
C TRP A 41 12.74 13.32 4.22
N GLY A 42 12.01 12.54 3.40
CA GLY A 42 11.68 11.14 3.68
C GLY A 42 12.89 10.22 3.58
N GLN A 43 12.96 9.25 4.47
CA GLN A 43 13.93 8.15 4.42
C GLN A 43 13.30 6.85 3.92
N PHE A 44 12.00 6.70 4.09
CA PHE A 44 11.21 5.57 3.62
C PHE A 44 9.94 6.10 2.93
N PHE A 45 9.75 5.69 1.70
CA PHE A 45 8.60 6.06 0.87
C PHE A 45 7.79 4.81 0.58
N CYS A 46 6.50 4.84 0.93
CA CYS A 46 5.59 3.75 0.66
C CYS A 46 4.39 4.25 -0.13
N THR A 47 4.24 3.76 -1.35
CA THR A 47 3.10 4.11 -2.22
C THR A 47 1.93 3.16 -1.98
N VAL A 48 0.69 3.69 -1.98
CA VAL A 48 -0.58 2.97 -1.75
C VAL A 48 -1.74 3.63 -2.49
N THR A 49 -1.51 4.12 -3.70
CA THR A 49 -2.42 5.07 -4.36
C THR A 49 -3.21 4.46 -5.50
N SER A 50 -2.75 3.32 -6.04
CA SER A 50 -3.25 2.72 -7.28
C SER A 50 -3.21 3.70 -8.47
N ARG A 51 -2.21 4.60 -8.48
CA ARG A 51 -1.96 5.57 -9.56
C ARG A 51 -0.55 5.44 -10.08
N PRO A 52 -0.33 5.47 -11.41
CA PRO A 52 1.00 5.32 -11.97
C PRO A 52 1.89 6.52 -11.68
N SER A 53 3.19 6.25 -11.56
CA SER A 53 4.27 7.27 -11.50
C SER A 53 4.08 8.32 -10.40
N VAL A 54 3.58 7.92 -9.24
CA VAL A 54 3.45 8.80 -8.05
C VAL A 54 4.83 9.26 -7.59
N ILE A 55 5.84 8.40 -7.74
CA ILE A 55 7.25 8.72 -7.53
C ILE A 55 7.99 8.51 -8.86
N SER A 56 8.66 9.55 -9.34
CA SER A 56 9.35 9.55 -10.62
C SER A 56 10.67 10.34 -10.56
N ILE A 57 11.23 10.71 -11.70
CA ILE A 57 12.55 11.35 -11.82
C ILE A 57 12.71 12.59 -10.92
N ASN A 58 11.68 13.40 -10.81
CA ASN A 58 11.74 14.62 -10.01
C ASN A 58 12.00 14.29 -8.54
N GLU A 59 11.27 13.32 -8.00
CA GLU A 59 11.36 12.89 -6.62
C GLU A 59 12.68 12.15 -6.36
N PHE A 60 13.11 11.25 -7.27
CA PHE A 60 14.40 10.54 -7.15
C PHE A 60 15.57 11.51 -7.03
N ASN A 61 15.55 12.61 -7.80
CA ASN A 61 16.60 13.62 -7.76
C ASN A 61 16.62 14.43 -6.45
N MET A 62 15.57 14.39 -5.66
CA MET A 62 15.46 15.12 -4.39
C MET A 62 15.72 14.24 -3.16
N MET A 63 15.47 12.94 -3.26
CA MET A 63 15.56 11.99 -2.14
C MET A 63 16.95 11.95 -1.51
N PRO A 64 17.05 11.79 -0.19
CA PRO A 64 18.31 11.65 0.49
C PRO A 64 19.03 10.35 0.11
N ASN A 65 20.35 10.32 0.31
CA ASN A 65 21.12 9.10 0.14
C ASN A 65 20.62 8.00 1.07
N GLY A 66 20.43 6.81 0.54
CA GLY A 66 19.92 5.65 1.28
C GLY A 66 18.38 5.62 1.46
N ALA A 67 17.64 6.50 0.78
CA ALA A 67 16.19 6.45 0.82
C ALA A 67 15.66 5.12 0.26
N ILE A 68 14.66 4.57 0.95
CA ILE A 68 14.05 3.28 0.64
C ILE A 68 12.70 3.53 -0.03
N LEU A 69 12.48 2.85 -1.15
CA LEU A 69 11.26 2.89 -1.95
C LEU A 69 10.54 1.55 -1.85
N ALA A 70 9.28 1.58 -1.44
CA ALA A 70 8.42 0.41 -1.35
C ALA A 70 7.03 0.72 -1.89
N ASN A 71 6.40 -0.26 -2.49
CA ASN A 71 5.01 -0.19 -2.93
C ASN A 71 4.16 -1.18 -2.14
N SER A 72 3.09 -0.71 -1.53
CA SER A 72 2.04 -1.52 -0.91
C SER A 72 0.70 -1.36 -1.66
N GLY A 73 0.70 -0.62 -2.76
CA GLY A 73 -0.43 -0.50 -3.66
C GLY A 73 -0.52 -1.67 -4.63
N HIS A 74 -1.68 -1.81 -5.25
CA HIS A 74 -1.98 -2.95 -6.12
C HIS A 74 -1.15 -2.96 -7.42
N PHE A 75 -0.81 -1.79 -7.95
CA PHE A 75 -0.11 -1.68 -9.23
C PHE A 75 1.39 -1.42 -9.04
N PRO A 76 2.26 -2.13 -9.77
CA PRO A 76 3.71 -2.01 -9.63
C PRO A 76 4.29 -0.73 -10.24
N ASP A 77 3.50 0.03 -11.00
CA ASP A 77 3.89 1.24 -11.70
C ASP A 77 3.70 2.53 -10.87
N GLU A 78 3.29 2.42 -9.59
CA GLU A 78 3.19 3.57 -8.68
C GLU A 78 4.56 4.24 -8.50
N ILE A 79 5.63 3.44 -8.42
CA ILE A 79 7.01 3.91 -8.51
C ILE A 79 7.47 3.70 -9.94
N ASN A 80 7.91 4.75 -10.63
CA ASN A 80 8.40 4.64 -11.99
C ASN A 80 9.79 3.98 -12.02
N VAL A 81 9.80 2.65 -11.88
CA VAL A 81 11.03 1.84 -11.81
C VAL A 81 11.83 1.94 -13.10
N GLU A 82 11.18 2.05 -14.25
CA GLU A 82 11.86 2.19 -15.53
C GLU A 82 12.65 3.51 -15.58
N ALA A 83 12.02 4.61 -15.15
CA ALA A 83 12.71 5.90 -15.04
C ALA A 83 13.87 5.86 -14.04
N LEU A 84 13.72 5.13 -12.93
CA LEU A 84 14.80 4.95 -11.96
C LEU A 84 15.97 4.16 -12.55
N ARG A 85 15.70 3.11 -13.33
CA ARG A 85 16.72 2.32 -14.04
C ARG A 85 17.48 3.18 -15.06
N GLN A 86 16.77 3.97 -15.84
CA GLN A 86 17.38 4.85 -16.84
C GLN A 86 18.21 5.99 -16.22
N LEU A 87 17.78 6.49 -15.05
CA LEU A 87 18.50 7.54 -14.32
C LEU A 87 19.79 7.03 -13.67
N SER A 88 19.85 5.75 -13.34
CA SER A 88 20.93 5.18 -12.52
C SER A 88 22.17 4.82 -13.33
N VAL A 89 23.34 5.15 -12.79
CA VAL A 89 24.65 4.79 -13.39
C VAL A 89 25.09 3.37 -13.01
N LYS A 90 24.55 2.84 -11.92
CA LYS A 90 24.85 1.50 -11.43
C LYS A 90 23.65 0.94 -10.67
N ILE A 91 23.39 -0.36 -10.83
CA ILE A 91 22.35 -1.09 -10.10
C ILE A 91 22.99 -2.34 -9.51
N VAL A 92 22.79 -2.56 -8.22
CA VAL A 92 23.38 -3.67 -7.48
C VAL A 92 22.28 -4.38 -6.67
N LYS A 93 22.19 -5.69 -6.78
CA LYS A 93 21.35 -6.49 -5.88
C LYS A 93 22.06 -6.61 -4.54
N ILE A 94 21.53 -5.99 -3.49
CA ILE A 94 22.10 -5.94 -2.14
C ILE A 94 21.43 -6.91 -1.15
N GLY A 95 20.34 -7.53 -1.56
CA GLY A 95 19.59 -8.51 -0.78
C GLY A 95 18.68 -9.33 -1.67
N GLN A 96 17.92 -10.23 -1.07
CA GLN A 96 17.05 -11.16 -1.80
C GLN A 96 16.03 -10.39 -2.66
N ASP A 97 15.40 -9.38 -2.07
CA ASP A 97 14.38 -8.53 -2.71
C ASP A 97 14.74 -7.03 -2.63
N LEU A 98 16.05 -6.73 -2.58
CA LEU A 98 16.57 -5.37 -2.46
C LEU A 98 17.54 -5.05 -3.59
N GLU A 99 17.27 -3.99 -4.33
CA GLU A 99 18.14 -3.42 -5.34
C GLU A 99 18.59 -2.02 -4.92
N GLU A 100 19.88 -1.74 -5.00
CA GLU A 100 20.48 -0.42 -4.79
C GLU A 100 20.73 0.23 -6.15
N PHE A 101 20.25 1.44 -6.31
CA PHE A 101 20.33 2.28 -7.51
C PHE A 101 21.25 3.47 -7.23
N GLU A 102 22.43 3.51 -7.84
CA GLU A 102 23.36 4.62 -7.74
C GLU A 102 23.04 5.69 -8.79
N LEU A 103 22.73 6.90 -8.36
CA LEU A 103 22.42 8.05 -9.20
C LEU A 103 23.70 8.74 -9.69
N PRO A 104 23.65 9.56 -10.78
CA PRO A 104 24.83 10.26 -11.30
C PRO A 104 25.55 11.16 -10.30
N ASN A 105 24.87 11.64 -9.28
CA ASN A 105 25.44 12.45 -8.19
C ASN A 105 26.02 11.64 -7.04
N GLY A 106 26.13 10.32 -7.17
CA GLY A 106 26.67 9.40 -6.17
C GLY A 106 25.70 9.02 -5.04
N ARG A 107 24.49 9.58 -5.01
CA ARG A 107 23.46 9.15 -4.06
C ARG A 107 22.90 7.78 -4.45
N LYS A 108 22.47 7.02 -3.46
CA LYS A 108 21.93 5.68 -3.62
C LYS A 108 20.50 5.63 -3.14
N LEU A 109 19.63 5.02 -3.91
CA LEU A 109 18.25 4.71 -3.54
C LEU A 109 18.09 3.19 -3.46
N ILE A 110 17.26 2.71 -2.56
CA ILE A 110 17.00 1.28 -2.37
C ILE A 110 15.55 0.99 -2.75
N LEU A 111 15.37 0.06 -3.69
CA LEU A 111 14.05 -0.39 -4.12
C LEU A 111 13.75 -1.77 -3.53
N VAL A 112 12.59 -1.90 -2.91
CA VAL A 112 12.10 -3.16 -2.33
C VAL A 112 11.23 -3.89 -3.36
N ALA A 113 11.42 -5.20 -3.49
CA ALA A 113 10.63 -6.12 -4.31
C ALA A 113 10.42 -5.64 -5.76
N GLY A 114 11.39 -4.91 -6.34
CA GLY A 114 11.30 -4.39 -7.69
C GLY A 114 10.14 -3.43 -7.95
N GLY A 115 9.59 -2.78 -6.90
CA GLY A 115 8.41 -1.92 -6.97
C GLY A 115 7.07 -2.65 -6.95
N GLN A 116 7.08 -3.97 -6.83
CA GLN A 116 5.88 -4.79 -6.67
C GLN A 116 5.27 -4.60 -5.26
N MET A 117 4.02 -5.04 -5.08
CA MET A 117 3.36 -5.02 -3.77
C MET A 117 4.14 -5.85 -2.75
N ILE A 118 4.72 -5.20 -1.75
CA ILE A 118 5.69 -5.81 -0.82
C ILE A 118 5.12 -6.96 0.00
N GLU A 119 3.81 -6.99 0.25
CA GLU A 119 3.14 -8.04 1.00
C GLU A 119 3.00 -9.35 0.22
N LEU A 120 2.91 -9.26 -1.12
CA LEU A 120 2.61 -10.39 -2.00
C LEU A 120 3.76 -10.72 -2.96
N ALA A 121 4.74 -9.84 -3.08
CA ALA A 121 5.87 -10.01 -3.98
C ALA A 121 7.15 -10.41 -3.22
N GLY A 122 8.16 -10.76 -4.01
CA GLY A 122 9.44 -11.20 -3.46
C GLY A 122 9.50 -12.71 -3.26
N THR A 123 10.59 -13.15 -2.66
CA THR A 123 10.90 -14.56 -2.48
C THR A 123 10.24 -15.19 -1.26
N GLU A 124 9.81 -14.36 -0.31
CA GLU A 124 9.09 -14.78 0.89
C GLU A 124 7.86 -13.87 1.13
N PRO A 125 6.82 -13.99 0.29
CA PRO A 125 5.62 -13.18 0.46
C PRO A 125 4.95 -13.47 1.81
N LYS A 126 4.56 -12.41 2.53
CA LYS A 126 3.91 -12.57 3.84
C LYS A 126 2.39 -12.78 3.70
N GLY A 127 1.78 -12.18 2.69
CA GLY A 127 0.33 -12.19 2.52
C GLY A 127 -0.41 -11.44 3.62
N ASN A 128 -1.72 -11.63 3.65
CA ASN A 128 -2.56 -11.15 4.74
C ASN A 128 -2.67 -12.23 5.84
N SER A 129 -2.97 -11.82 7.06
CA SER A 129 -3.22 -12.78 8.14
C SER A 129 -4.44 -13.67 7.82
N ILE A 130 -4.44 -14.89 8.35
CA ILE A 130 -5.54 -15.84 8.15
C ILE A 130 -6.87 -15.23 8.63
N GLU A 131 -6.86 -14.55 9.78
CA GLU A 131 -8.05 -13.95 10.37
C GLU A 131 -8.66 -12.86 9.47
N ALA A 132 -7.81 -12.04 8.81
CA ALA A 132 -8.28 -11.03 7.87
C ALA A 132 -8.84 -11.68 6.59
N MET A 133 -8.20 -12.74 6.10
CA MET A 133 -8.66 -13.49 4.93
C MET A 133 -9.95 -14.25 5.20
N ASP A 134 -10.12 -14.83 6.39
CA ASP A 134 -11.33 -15.53 6.80
C ASP A 134 -12.57 -14.62 6.75
N LEU A 135 -12.46 -13.38 7.22
CA LEU A 135 -13.56 -12.40 7.08
C LEU A 135 -13.98 -12.22 5.62
N GLY A 136 -13.00 -12.07 4.73
CA GLY A 136 -13.25 -11.92 3.29
C GLY A 136 -13.89 -13.16 2.68
N PHE A 137 -13.40 -14.34 3.00
CA PHE A 137 -13.93 -15.60 2.47
C PHE A 137 -15.31 -15.92 3.01
N MET A 138 -15.61 -15.68 4.29
CA MET A 138 -16.96 -15.83 4.84
C MET A 138 -17.94 -14.89 4.16
N LEU A 139 -17.52 -13.62 3.91
CA LEU A 139 -18.36 -12.65 3.22
C LEU A 139 -18.68 -13.13 1.79
N GLN A 140 -17.69 -13.61 1.06
CA GLN A 140 -17.87 -14.16 -0.28
C GLN A 140 -18.78 -15.40 -0.27
N ALA A 141 -18.52 -16.36 0.62
CA ALA A 141 -19.28 -17.60 0.70
C ALA A 141 -20.77 -17.35 1.00
N LEU A 142 -21.06 -16.54 2.04
CA LEU A 142 -22.45 -16.23 2.40
C LEU A 142 -23.15 -15.35 1.35
N SER A 143 -22.43 -14.50 0.64
CA SER A 143 -22.98 -13.73 -0.48
C SER A 143 -23.32 -14.64 -1.66
N LEU A 144 -22.48 -15.62 -1.98
CA LEU A 144 -22.76 -16.62 -3.01
C LEU A 144 -23.94 -17.52 -2.63
N GLU A 145 -24.04 -17.92 -1.37
CA GLU A 145 -25.19 -18.67 -0.84
C GLU A 145 -26.49 -17.87 -1.03
N LEU A 146 -26.51 -16.59 -0.65
CA LEU A 146 -27.66 -15.70 -0.84
C LEU A 146 -28.09 -15.62 -2.31
N ILE A 147 -27.14 -15.43 -3.22
CA ILE A 147 -27.40 -15.38 -4.66
C ILE A 147 -27.99 -16.70 -5.15
N SER A 148 -27.49 -17.82 -4.68
CA SER A 148 -27.95 -19.17 -5.09
C SER A 148 -29.34 -19.51 -4.58
N ILE A 149 -29.67 -19.11 -3.33
CA ILE A 149 -30.94 -19.48 -2.70
C ILE A 149 -32.07 -18.54 -3.14
N ASN A 150 -31.79 -17.25 -3.35
CA ASN A 150 -32.83 -16.25 -3.62
C ASN A 150 -32.43 -15.26 -4.73
N PRO A 151 -32.15 -15.72 -5.94
CA PRO A 151 -31.69 -14.86 -7.03
C PRO A 151 -32.71 -13.78 -7.42
N ASP A 152 -34.01 -14.09 -7.33
CA ASP A 152 -35.07 -13.16 -7.74
C ASP A 152 -35.30 -11.99 -6.79
N ALA A 153 -34.79 -12.08 -5.56
CA ALA A 153 -34.83 -10.96 -4.60
C ALA A 153 -33.69 -9.93 -4.82
N LEU A 154 -32.74 -10.26 -5.68
CA LEU A 154 -31.58 -9.42 -5.95
C LEU A 154 -31.79 -8.54 -7.18
N LYS A 155 -31.30 -7.32 -7.12
CA LYS A 155 -31.30 -6.40 -8.26
C LYS A 155 -30.12 -6.71 -9.18
N ASN A 156 -30.26 -6.42 -10.46
CA ASN A 156 -29.15 -6.48 -11.39
C ASN A 156 -28.11 -5.40 -11.05
N GLY A 157 -26.85 -5.79 -10.93
CA GLY A 157 -25.72 -4.89 -10.68
C GLY A 157 -25.21 -4.91 -9.24
N PRO A 158 -24.17 -4.11 -8.94
CA PRO A 158 -23.58 -4.03 -7.62
C PRO A 158 -24.60 -3.54 -6.57
N GLN A 159 -24.62 -4.20 -5.43
CA GLN A 159 -25.45 -3.83 -4.29
C GLN A 159 -24.74 -4.14 -2.97
N ALA A 160 -25.15 -3.45 -1.91
CA ALA A 160 -24.60 -3.69 -0.58
C ALA A 160 -24.96 -5.08 -0.08
N VAL A 161 -24.01 -5.73 0.62
CA VAL A 161 -24.29 -6.98 1.32
C VAL A 161 -25.28 -6.72 2.45
N PRO A 162 -26.33 -7.54 2.61
CA PRO A 162 -27.29 -7.40 3.70
C PRO A 162 -26.63 -7.39 5.09
N MET A 163 -27.16 -6.58 6.00
CA MET A 163 -26.60 -6.42 7.34
C MET A 163 -26.66 -7.69 8.19
N ASP A 164 -27.61 -8.58 7.95
CA ASP A 164 -27.71 -9.87 8.64
C ASP A 164 -26.51 -10.78 8.33
N ILE A 165 -26.01 -10.77 7.08
CA ILE A 165 -24.78 -11.47 6.71
C ILE A 165 -23.59 -10.85 7.45
N ASN A 166 -23.45 -9.52 7.43
CA ASN A 166 -22.37 -8.84 8.13
C ASN A 166 -22.40 -9.13 9.65
N ASN A 167 -23.57 -9.08 10.26
CA ASN A 167 -23.75 -9.40 11.68
C ASN A 167 -23.40 -10.85 12.00
N LYS A 168 -23.83 -11.80 11.14
CA LYS A 168 -23.50 -13.22 11.30
C LYS A 168 -21.99 -13.46 11.26
N ILE A 169 -21.28 -12.86 10.32
CA ILE A 169 -19.82 -12.97 10.20
C ILE A 169 -19.14 -12.36 11.42
N ALA A 170 -19.56 -11.16 11.82
CA ALA A 170 -18.99 -10.50 12.98
C ALA A 170 -19.17 -11.33 14.25
N GLN A 171 -20.35 -11.94 14.46
CA GLN A 171 -20.61 -12.81 15.61
C GLN A 171 -19.73 -14.06 15.59
N LEU A 172 -19.59 -14.73 14.44
CA LEU A 172 -18.73 -15.91 14.30
C LEU A 172 -17.26 -15.56 14.64
N MET A 173 -16.76 -14.40 14.20
CA MET A 173 -15.41 -13.97 14.55
C MET A 173 -15.26 -13.63 16.03
N VAL A 174 -16.24 -12.95 16.63
CA VAL A 174 -16.23 -12.67 18.07
C VAL A 174 -16.20 -13.96 18.90
N ASP A 175 -16.96 -14.97 18.48
CA ASP A 175 -17.02 -16.27 19.16
C ASP A 175 -15.72 -17.06 18.99
N HIS A 176 -15.03 -16.90 17.84
CA HIS A 176 -13.73 -17.51 17.61
C HIS A 176 -12.60 -16.91 18.47
N PHE A 177 -12.66 -15.62 18.77
CA PHE A 177 -11.64 -14.92 19.59
C PHE A 177 -11.90 -14.99 21.11
N ARG A 178 -13.00 -15.60 21.55
CA ARG A 178 -13.31 -15.84 22.98
C ARG A 178 -12.80 -17.19 23.46
#